data_603af29155770d1389af808eff4f2801
#
_entry.id   603af29155770d1389af808eff4f2801
#
_cell.length_a   1.000
_cell.length_b   1.000
_cell.length_c   1.000
_cell.angle_alpha   90.00
_cell.angle_beta   90.00
_cell.angle_gamma   90.00
#
_symmetry.space_group_name_H-M   'P 1'
#
loop_
_entity.id
_entity.type
_entity.pdbx_description
1 polymer ?
#
loop_
_entity_poly.entity_id
_entity_poly.type
_entity_poly.pdbx_seq_one_letter_code
_entity_poly.pdbx_strand_id
1 'polypeptide(L)'
;MATGAGGLGKQHAGYLRKMGIDCITGGDCIFQKKDLVENLPQMPFVLRPCNLPEHSLGAGYRYFTARNGGKLAVVSILGRVGRHRLLADNPFTLMQALLPKIERETPFIVADFSSTATAEKQTMAFFLAGRISALVGSGSGAATADERLMSAECDLSGSGSDHVHIDMQTATVETCCEQQSRKTAYITDAGRTGSFDSVGGHAPSGKIREYRTGLFEYPQETWQRVCIQGVDIELDGAGGALSIERVRIEIPAAAVPQSS
;
A
#
# COMPACT_ATOMS: atom_id res chain seq x y z
N MET A 1 -11.98 3.10 6.82
CA MET A 1 -11.41 3.32 8.16
C MET A 1 -11.92 2.25 9.10
N ALA A 2 -11.04 1.56 9.82
CA ALA A 2 -11.41 0.33 10.54
C ALA A 2 -12.27 0.55 11.80
N THR A 3 -12.36 1.76 12.31
CA THR A 3 -13.07 2.06 13.56
C THR A 3 -13.88 3.36 13.42
N GLY A 4 -14.91 3.35 12.60
CA GLY A 4 -15.73 4.53 12.31
C GLY A 4 -14.91 5.67 11.68
N ALA A 5 -15.30 6.92 11.90
CA ALA A 5 -14.72 8.11 11.24
C ALA A 5 -13.26 8.43 11.63
N GLY A 6 -12.58 7.62 12.43
CA GLY A 6 -11.30 8.04 12.98
C GLY A 6 -10.28 6.94 13.24
N GLY A 7 -9.67 6.37 12.20
CA GLY A 7 -8.49 5.51 12.34
C GLY A 7 -8.76 4.13 12.95
N LEU A 8 -7.71 3.48 13.44
CA LEU A 8 -7.73 2.15 14.05
C LEU A 8 -7.70 2.28 15.57
N GLY A 9 -8.60 1.57 16.27
CA GLY A 9 -8.54 1.44 17.74
C GLY A 9 -7.81 0.17 18.16
N LYS A 10 -7.25 0.16 19.40
CA LYS A 10 -6.53 -0.98 19.97
C LYS A 10 -7.34 -2.29 19.90
N GLN A 11 -8.61 -2.23 20.32
CA GLN A 11 -9.49 -3.40 20.34
C GLN A 11 -9.69 -4.00 18.95
N HIS A 12 -9.94 -3.15 17.94
CA HIS A 12 -10.10 -3.57 16.55
C HIS A 12 -8.82 -4.16 15.95
N ALA A 13 -7.66 -3.58 16.26
CA ALA A 13 -6.38 -4.16 15.89
C ALA A 13 -6.20 -5.57 16.47
N GLY A 14 -6.58 -5.76 17.73
CA GLY A 14 -6.57 -7.07 18.39
C GLY A 14 -7.52 -8.08 17.75
N TYR A 15 -8.72 -7.67 17.34
CA TYR A 15 -9.65 -8.53 16.60
C TYR A 15 -9.10 -8.93 15.23
N LEU A 16 -8.58 -7.99 14.46
CA LEU A 16 -7.97 -8.28 13.16
C LEU A 16 -6.82 -9.29 13.30
N ARG A 17 -5.98 -9.14 14.33
CA ARG A 17 -4.91 -10.11 14.61
C ARG A 17 -5.45 -11.51 14.93
N LYS A 18 -6.51 -11.62 15.75
CA LYS A 18 -7.18 -12.89 16.05
C LYS A 18 -7.84 -13.54 14.84
N MET A 19 -8.26 -12.75 13.87
CA MET A 19 -8.81 -13.23 12.60
C MET A 19 -7.74 -13.72 11.62
N GLY A 20 -6.44 -13.63 11.97
CA GLY A 20 -5.33 -14.14 11.16
C GLY A 20 -4.61 -13.08 10.34
N ILE A 21 -4.84 -11.79 10.58
CA ILE A 21 -4.08 -10.72 9.92
C ILE A 21 -2.70 -10.62 10.55
N ASP A 22 -1.66 -10.83 9.77
CA ASP A 22 -0.27 -10.85 10.24
C ASP A 22 0.33 -9.46 10.42
N CYS A 23 -0.05 -8.49 9.59
CA CYS A 23 0.44 -7.11 9.64
C CYS A 23 -0.67 -6.12 9.28
N ILE A 24 -0.70 -5.00 9.99
CA ILE A 24 -1.59 -3.87 9.72
C ILE A 24 -0.70 -2.65 9.46
N THR A 25 -0.78 -2.08 8.27
CA THR A 25 -0.11 -0.83 7.93
C THR A 25 -1.04 0.34 8.21
N GLY A 26 -0.53 1.37 8.85
CA GLY A 26 -1.26 2.60 9.14
C GLY A 26 -0.90 3.71 8.17
N GLY A 27 -1.90 4.51 7.79
CA GLY A 27 -1.71 5.73 7.01
C GLY A 27 -1.72 6.98 7.90
N ASP A 28 -2.21 8.09 7.35
CA ASP A 28 -2.33 9.40 8.02
C ASP A 28 -3.20 9.42 9.28
N CYS A 29 -4.06 8.42 9.44
CA CYS A 29 -4.98 8.28 10.57
C CYS A 29 -4.45 7.41 11.71
N ILE A 30 -3.19 6.95 11.67
CA ILE A 30 -2.64 5.97 12.63
C ILE A 30 -2.65 6.50 14.09
N PHE A 31 -2.47 7.79 14.29
CA PHE A 31 -2.41 8.41 15.62
C PHE A 31 -3.74 9.05 16.08
N GLN A 32 -4.85 8.78 15.41
CA GLN A 32 -6.14 9.38 15.77
C GLN A 32 -6.79 8.78 17.02
N LYS A 33 -6.53 7.52 17.31
CA LYS A 33 -7.08 6.83 18.49
C LYS A 33 -6.00 6.73 19.58
N LYS A 34 -6.22 7.44 20.68
CA LYS A 34 -5.28 7.48 21.80
C LYS A 34 -4.98 6.10 22.38
N ASP A 35 -6.01 5.25 22.48
CA ASP A 35 -5.88 3.87 22.95
C ASP A 35 -4.93 3.03 22.08
N LEU A 36 -4.91 3.23 20.77
CA LEU A 36 -3.94 2.61 19.89
C LEU A 36 -2.54 3.19 20.10
N VAL A 37 -2.41 4.52 20.08
CA VAL A 37 -1.11 5.22 20.19
C VAL A 37 -0.33 4.77 21.41
N GLU A 38 -0.98 4.74 22.59
CA GLU A 38 -0.36 4.33 23.84
C GLU A 38 0.08 2.86 23.86
N ASN A 39 -0.51 2.02 23.01
CA ASN A 39 -0.23 0.59 22.95
C ASN A 39 0.60 0.17 21.71
N LEU A 40 0.92 1.06 20.80
CA LEU A 40 1.73 0.75 19.60
C LEU A 40 3.05 0.02 19.90
N PRO A 41 3.81 0.37 20.96
CA PRO A 41 5.04 -0.35 21.31
C PRO A 41 4.83 -1.84 21.62
N GLN A 42 3.64 -2.21 22.15
CA GLN A 42 3.27 -3.59 22.49
C GLN A 42 2.53 -4.31 21.34
N MET A 43 2.28 -3.62 20.22
CA MET A 43 1.56 -4.16 19.06
C MET A 43 2.47 -4.23 17.84
N PRO A 44 3.46 -5.15 17.80
CA PRO A 44 4.48 -5.21 16.75
C PRO A 44 3.93 -5.52 15.35
N PHE A 45 2.69 -5.98 15.26
CA PHE A 45 1.98 -6.24 14.01
C PHE A 45 1.27 -5.01 13.43
N VAL A 46 1.31 -3.87 14.12
CA VAL A 46 0.78 -2.59 13.64
C VAL A 46 1.94 -1.66 13.30
N LEU A 47 2.04 -1.28 12.04
CA LEU A 47 3.09 -0.38 11.55
C LEU A 47 2.53 1.03 11.34
N ARG A 48 3.27 2.03 11.79
CA ARG A 48 3.06 3.43 11.40
C ARG A 48 3.80 3.74 10.10
N PRO A 49 3.52 4.86 9.42
CA PRO A 49 4.38 5.28 8.31
C PRO A 49 5.84 5.46 8.76
N CYS A 50 6.76 4.90 7.98
CA CYS A 50 8.18 4.86 8.29
C CYS A 50 8.83 6.25 8.23
N ASN A 51 8.30 7.12 7.38
CA ASN A 51 8.76 8.50 7.18
C ASN A 51 8.14 9.52 8.16
N LEU A 52 7.58 9.08 9.28
CA LEU A 52 7.26 9.96 10.40
C LEU A 52 8.49 10.23 11.27
N PRO A 53 8.53 11.31 12.07
CA PRO A 53 9.65 11.66 12.93
C PRO A 53 10.15 10.47 13.75
N GLU A 54 11.47 10.39 13.95
CA GLU A 54 12.16 9.25 14.56
C GLU A 54 11.58 8.86 15.95
N HIS A 55 11.21 9.85 16.75
CA HIS A 55 10.65 9.63 18.09
C HIS A 55 9.16 9.28 18.11
N SER A 56 8.51 9.09 16.94
CA SER A 56 7.12 8.65 16.88
C SER A 56 6.97 7.22 17.43
N LEU A 57 5.90 6.98 18.18
CA LEU A 57 5.61 5.68 18.77
C LEU A 57 5.34 4.61 17.68
N GLY A 58 5.77 3.38 17.93
CA GLY A 58 5.61 2.25 17.04
C GLY A 58 6.74 2.13 16.00
N ALA A 59 6.69 1.08 15.19
CA ALA A 59 7.66 0.80 14.13
C ALA A 59 7.11 1.16 12.76
N GLY A 60 7.97 1.62 11.83
CA GLY A 60 7.59 1.94 10.45
C GLY A 60 7.78 0.77 9.48
N TYR A 61 8.62 -0.19 9.85
CA TYR A 61 8.81 -1.45 9.14
C TYR A 61 9.13 -2.56 10.11
N ARG A 62 8.88 -3.81 9.71
CA ARG A 62 9.23 -5.02 10.45
C ARG A 62 9.42 -6.22 9.53
N TYR A 63 10.13 -7.20 10.06
CA TYR A 63 10.26 -8.51 9.48
C TYR A 63 9.23 -9.46 10.07
N PHE A 64 8.57 -10.20 9.19
CA PHE A 64 7.60 -11.24 9.54
C PHE A 64 8.10 -12.59 9.03
N THR A 65 7.77 -13.65 9.72
CA THR A 65 8.06 -15.00 9.26
C THR A 65 6.86 -15.52 8.48
N ALA A 66 7.05 -15.83 7.20
CA ALA A 66 6.04 -16.45 6.37
C ALA A 66 5.80 -17.91 6.79
N ARG A 67 4.67 -18.49 6.39
CA ARG A 67 4.32 -19.89 6.74
C ARG A 67 5.35 -20.92 6.28
N ASN A 68 6.07 -20.66 5.20
CA ASN A 68 7.17 -21.47 4.67
C ASN A 68 8.51 -21.21 5.39
N GLY A 69 8.53 -20.40 6.45
CA GLY A 69 9.73 -20.05 7.21
C GLY A 69 10.54 -18.89 6.62
N GLY A 70 10.19 -18.36 5.46
CA GLY A 70 10.86 -17.23 4.82
C GLY A 70 10.67 -15.93 5.62
N LYS A 71 11.67 -15.04 5.58
CA LYS A 71 11.63 -13.70 6.19
C LYS A 71 11.06 -12.70 5.18
N LEU A 72 9.97 -12.01 5.51
CA LEU A 72 9.34 -10.97 4.70
C LEU A 72 9.45 -9.63 5.43
N ALA A 73 9.96 -8.60 4.77
CA ALA A 73 9.91 -7.23 5.26
C ALA A 73 8.63 -6.54 4.79
N VAL A 74 7.92 -5.91 5.73
CA VAL A 74 6.77 -5.04 5.42
C VAL A 74 7.13 -3.62 5.84
N VAL A 75 6.95 -2.67 4.92
CA VAL A 75 7.25 -1.24 5.12
C VAL A 75 5.97 -0.44 4.90
N SER A 76 5.60 0.42 5.84
CA SER A 76 4.51 1.37 5.67
C SER A 76 5.09 2.75 5.33
N ILE A 77 4.56 3.41 4.32
CA ILE A 77 5.07 4.69 3.81
C ILE A 77 3.90 5.65 3.62
N LEU A 78 4.08 6.92 3.94
CA LEU A 78 3.12 7.99 3.72
C LEU A 78 3.61 8.93 2.62
N GLY A 79 2.78 9.17 1.60
CA GLY A 79 3.03 10.18 0.59
C GLY A 79 2.95 11.61 1.17
N ARG A 80 3.37 12.60 0.40
CA ARG A 80 3.36 14.01 0.80
C ARG A 80 2.33 14.84 0.05
N VAL A 81 1.76 14.30 -1.02
CA VAL A 81 0.75 14.99 -1.83
C VAL A 81 -0.64 14.72 -1.29
N GLY A 82 -1.42 15.78 -1.07
CA GLY A 82 -2.78 15.70 -0.58
C GLY A 82 -2.95 16.23 0.85
N ARG A 83 -4.05 15.85 1.50
CA ARG A 83 -4.33 16.27 2.87
C ARG A 83 -3.59 15.39 3.86
N HIS A 84 -2.51 15.91 4.43
CA HIS A 84 -1.76 15.22 5.47
C HIS A 84 -2.02 15.86 6.82
N ARG A 85 -2.45 15.05 7.78
CA ARG A 85 -2.56 15.43 9.19
C ARG A 85 -1.23 15.26 9.94
N LEU A 86 -0.29 14.54 9.32
CA LEU A 86 1.01 14.20 9.89
C LEU A 86 2.13 14.87 9.10
N LEU A 87 3.14 15.34 9.80
CA LEU A 87 4.39 15.82 9.21
C LEU A 87 5.24 14.61 8.85
N ALA A 88 5.29 14.28 7.56
CA ALA A 88 6.07 13.19 7.05
C ALA A 88 7.27 13.69 6.25
N ASP A 89 8.42 13.04 6.43
CA ASP A 89 9.61 13.28 5.63
C ASP A 89 9.45 12.79 4.20
N ASN A 90 10.37 13.16 3.32
CA ASN A 90 10.36 12.74 1.94
C ASN A 90 10.44 11.20 1.83
N PRO A 91 9.40 10.53 1.30
CA PRO A 91 9.36 9.07 1.22
C PRO A 91 10.42 8.49 0.28
N PHE A 92 10.82 9.20 -0.76
CA PHE A 92 11.86 8.77 -1.70
C PHE A 92 13.23 8.76 -1.04
N THR A 93 13.59 9.85 -0.35
CA THR A 93 14.85 9.93 0.40
C THR A 93 14.92 8.89 1.51
N LEU A 94 13.79 8.66 2.21
CA LEU A 94 13.71 7.61 3.20
C LEU A 94 13.99 6.24 2.58
N MET A 95 13.27 5.87 1.51
CA MET A 95 13.43 4.56 0.88
C MET A 95 14.82 4.37 0.30
N GLN A 96 15.44 5.40 -0.26
CA GLN A 96 16.81 5.35 -0.73
C GLN A 96 17.80 4.97 0.40
N ALA A 97 17.59 5.48 1.62
CA ALA A 97 18.44 5.20 2.77
C ALA A 97 18.10 3.88 3.48
N LEU A 98 16.81 3.48 3.47
CA LEU A 98 16.31 2.33 4.21
C LEU A 98 16.49 1.03 3.43
N LEU A 99 16.22 1.06 2.13
CA LEU A 99 16.12 -0.14 1.30
C LEU A 99 17.42 -0.98 1.33
N PRO A 100 18.65 -0.40 1.21
CA PRO A 100 19.87 -1.20 1.30
C PRO A 100 20.05 -1.94 2.63
N LYS A 101 19.45 -1.46 3.71
CA LYS A 101 19.48 -2.13 5.03
C LYS A 101 18.57 -3.33 5.05
N ILE A 102 17.39 -3.22 4.41
CA ILE A 102 16.41 -4.30 4.36
C ILE A 102 16.86 -5.39 3.38
N GLU A 103 17.41 -5.02 2.23
CA GLU A 103 17.92 -5.93 1.19
C GLU A 103 19.00 -6.89 1.71
N ARG A 104 19.81 -6.48 2.70
CA ARG A 104 20.81 -7.35 3.37
C ARG A 104 20.16 -8.45 4.20
N GLU A 105 18.94 -8.24 4.68
CA GLU A 105 18.25 -9.15 5.59
C GLU A 105 17.29 -10.10 4.85
N THR A 106 16.68 -9.63 3.77
CA THR A 106 15.74 -10.41 2.96
C THR A 106 15.50 -9.78 1.60
N PRO A 107 15.37 -10.59 0.54
CA PRO A 107 14.92 -10.10 -0.75
C PRO A 107 13.40 -9.89 -0.80
N PHE A 108 12.62 -10.45 0.13
CA PHE A 108 11.16 -10.34 0.14
C PHE A 108 10.74 -9.04 0.84
N ILE A 109 10.34 -8.03 0.06
CA ILE A 109 10.02 -6.70 0.57
C ILE A 109 8.67 -6.26 0.00
N VAL A 110 7.70 -6.00 0.87
CA VAL A 110 6.39 -5.44 0.50
C VAL A 110 6.24 -4.08 1.15
N ALA A 111 5.92 -3.07 0.34
CA ALA A 111 5.67 -1.72 0.81
C ALA A 111 4.19 -1.34 0.59
N ASP A 112 3.53 -0.83 1.64
CA ASP A 112 2.27 -0.11 1.53
C ASP A 112 2.55 1.38 1.41
N PHE A 113 2.10 2.00 0.32
CA PHE A 113 2.27 3.42 0.09
C PHE A 113 0.92 4.15 0.15
N SER A 114 0.66 4.75 1.29
CA SER A 114 -0.57 5.49 1.54
C SER A 114 -0.44 6.94 1.01
N SER A 115 -1.13 7.24 -0.08
CA SER A 115 -1.23 8.58 -0.68
C SER A 115 -2.55 8.76 -1.40
N THR A 116 -3.02 10.02 -1.50
CA THR A 116 -4.19 10.37 -2.32
C THR A 116 -3.83 10.64 -3.77
N ALA A 117 -2.55 10.85 -4.08
CA ALA A 117 -2.07 11.22 -5.41
C ALA A 117 -1.59 9.98 -6.19
N THR A 118 -2.25 9.70 -7.31
CA THR A 118 -1.88 8.62 -8.23
C THR A 118 -0.46 8.80 -8.77
N ALA A 119 -0.10 10.02 -9.20
CA ALA A 119 1.23 10.32 -9.75
C ALA A 119 2.35 10.03 -8.73
N GLU A 120 2.17 10.36 -7.45
CA GLU A 120 3.15 10.08 -6.42
C GLU A 120 3.33 8.57 -6.21
N LYS A 121 2.23 7.80 -6.23
CA LYS A 121 2.26 6.33 -6.13
C LYS A 121 2.98 5.69 -7.32
N GLN A 122 2.66 6.13 -8.55
CA GLN A 122 3.32 5.64 -9.76
C GLN A 122 4.81 5.99 -9.78
N THR A 123 5.18 7.21 -9.39
CA THR A 123 6.59 7.62 -9.31
C THR A 123 7.35 6.76 -8.31
N MET A 124 6.77 6.45 -7.14
CA MET A 124 7.37 5.55 -6.16
C MET A 124 7.51 4.12 -6.72
N ALA A 125 6.54 3.67 -7.51
CA ALA A 125 6.58 2.35 -8.13
C ALA A 125 7.74 2.23 -9.12
N PHE A 126 7.95 3.21 -9.99
CA PHE A 126 9.11 3.24 -10.89
C PHE A 126 10.42 3.34 -10.11
N PHE A 127 10.48 4.16 -9.08
CA PHE A 127 11.67 4.31 -8.23
C PHE A 127 12.08 3.00 -7.53
N LEU A 128 11.11 2.15 -7.17
CA LEU A 128 11.35 0.89 -6.45
C LEU A 128 11.28 -0.35 -7.36
N ALA A 129 10.96 -0.18 -8.65
CA ALA A 129 10.84 -1.29 -9.60
C ALA A 129 12.13 -2.12 -9.64
N GLY A 130 11.98 -3.44 -9.61
CA GLY A 130 13.10 -4.40 -9.59
C GLY A 130 13.82 -4.54 -8.24
N ARG A 131 13.56 -3.66 -7.27
CA ARG A 131 14.22 -3.66 -5.96
C ARG A 131 13.39 -4.26 -4.83
N ILE A 132 12.07 -4.18 -4.93
CA ILE A 132 11.15 -4.76 -3.95
C ILE A 132 10.22 -5.77 -4.61
N SER A 133 9.59 -6.63 -3.80
CA SER A 133 8.65 -7.64 -4.29
C SER A 133 7.32 -7.01 -4.72
N ALA A 134 6.81 -6.07 -3.92
CA ALA A 134 5.54 -5.40 -4.23
C ALA A 134 5.45 -4.01 -3.63
N LEU A 135 4.84 -3.08 -4.38
CA LEU A 135 4.33 -1.80 -3.91
C LEU A 135 2.81 -1.79 -4.04
N VAL A 136 2.12 -1.82 -2.90
CA VAL A 136 0.66 -1.77 -2.83
C VAL A 136 0.25 -0.36 -2.43
N GLY A 137 -0.43 0.35 -3.32
CA GLY A 137 -0.97 1.66 -3.02
C GLY A 137 -2.23 1.59 -2.19
N SER A 138 -2.41 2.59 -1.33
CA SER A 138 -3.60 2.77 -0.49
C SER A 138 -3.93 4.27 -0.33
N GLY A 139 -5.06 4.58 0.32
CA GLY A 139 -5.41 5.94 0.73
C GLY A 139 -6.36 6.71 -0.18
N SER A 140 -6.64 6.29 -1.42
CA SER A 140 -7.67 6.92 -2.26
C SER A 140 -9.08 6.46 -1.89
N GLY A 141 -9.21 5.30 -1.24
CA GLY A 141 -10.49 4.75 -0.80
C GLY A 141 -11.31 4.07 -1.90
N ALA A 142 -10.72 3.83 -3.06
CA ALA A 142 -11.34 3.12 -4.18
C ALA A 142 -10.30 2.22 -4.85
N ALA A 143 -10.67 0.97 -5.13
CA ALA A 143 -9.79 0.06 -5.87
C ALA A 143 -9.56 0.58 -7.29
N THR A 144 -8.30 0.49 -7.73
CA THR A 144 -7.92 0.74 -9.13
C THR A 144 -7.83 -0.56 -9.92
N ALA A 145 -7.64 -0.47 -11.23
CA ALA A 145 -7.57 -1.61 -12.16
C ALA A 145 -6.29 -1.54 -13.00
N ASP A 146 -5.20 -1.13 -12.37
CA ASP A 146 -3.90 -0.89 -12.99
C ASP A 146 -2.80 -1.81 -12.44
N GLU A 147 -3.21 -2.94 -11.88
CA GLU A 147 -2.29 -3.97 -11.40
C GLU A 147 -1.36 -4.45 -12.52
N ARG A 148 -0.07 -4.51 -12.22
CA ARG A 148 0.96 -4.90 -13.18
C ARG A 148 2.25 -5.32 -12.53
N LEU A 149 3.07 -6.03 -13.30
CA LEU A 149 4.46 -6.32 -12.97
C LEU A 149 5.36 -5.27 -13.61
N MET A 150 6.25 -4.68 -12.82
CA MET A 150 7.19 -3.64 -13.26
C MET A 150 8.62 -4.16 -13.12
N SER A 151 9.43 -3.92 -14.14
CA SER A 151 10.88 -4.14 -14.12
C SER A 151 11.60 -2.82 -13.88
N ALA A 152 12.83 -2.87 -13.38
CA ALA A 152 13.69 -1.69 -13.38
C ALA A 152 13.82 -1.16 -14.81
N GLU A 153 13.68 0.16 -14.99
CA GLU A 153 14.00 0.79 -16.26
C GLU A 153 15.51 0.65 -16.51
N CYS A 154 15.89 0.22 -17.72
CA CYS A 154 17.27 0.34 -18.16
C CYS A 154 17.61 1.83 -18.19
N ASP A 155 18.62 2.23 -17.43
CA ASP A 155 19.09 3.62 -17.40
C ASP A 155 19.66 3.99 -18.79
N LEU A 156 18.87 4.65 -19.62
CA LEU A 156 19.29 5.14 -20.92
C LEU A 156 20.27 6.33 -20.82
N SER A 157 20.63 6.76 -19.60
CA SER A 157 21.50 7.93 -19.36
C SER A 157 23.00 7.67 -19.59
N GLY A 158 23.39 6.50 -20.07
CA GLY A 158 24.75 6.25 -20.62
C GLY A 158 25.91 6.25 -19.62
N SER A 159 25.66 6.19 -18.31
CA SER A 159 26.73 6.10 -17.29
C SER A 159 27.05 4.67 -16.82
N GLY A 160 26.33 3.68 -17.30
CA GLY A 160 26.61 2.25 -17.12
C GLY A 160 27.11 1.64 -18.43
N SER A 161 27.98 0.65 -18.36
CA SER A 161 28.64 -0.03 -19.49
C SER A 161 27.70 -0.87 -20.39
N ASP A 162 26.42 -0.65 -20.33
CA ASP A 162 25.43 -1.37 -21.13
C ASP A 162 25.17 -0.56 -22.42
N HIS A 163 25.84 -0.95 -23.49
CA HIS A 163 25.71 -0.35 -24.80
C HIS A 163 24.38 -0.77 -25.44
N VAL A 164 23.49 0.19 -25.66
CA VAL A 164 22.39 0.05 -26.63
C VAL A 164 22.99 0.08 -28.03
N HIS A 165 23.07 -1.05 -28.70
CA HIS A 165 23.47 -1.11 -30.10
C HIS A 165 22.24 -0.88 -30.97
N ILE A 166 22.12 0.29 -31.57
CA ILE A 166 21.11 0.56 -32.61
C ILE A 166 21.74 0.20 -33.95
N ASP A 167 21.34 -0.90 -34.53
CA ASP A 167 21.70 -1.20 -35.93
C ASP A 167 20.80 -0.37 -36.85
N MET A 168 21.37 0.70 -37.38
CA MET A 168 20.69 1.62 -38.27
C MET A 168 20.32 1.00 -39.64
N GLN A 169 20.79 -0.21 -39.97
CA GLN A 169 20.49 -0.89 -41.23
C GLN A 169 19.30 -1.85 -41.08
N THR A 170 19.05 -2.41 -39.92
CA THR A 170 17.96 -3.39 -39.69
C THR A 170 16.79 -2.82 -38.92
N ALA A 171 16.89 -1.59 -38.39
CA ALA A 171 15.92 -0.97 -37.47
C ALA A 171 15.56 -1.85 -36.25
N THR A 172 16.46 -2.77 -35.85
CA THR A 172 16.28 -3.58 -34.68
C THR A 172 16.98 -2.95 -33.49
N VAL A 173 16.24 -2.73 -32.41
CA VAL A 173 16.78 -2.36 -31.09
C VAL A 173 17.02 -3.67 -30.34
N GLU A 174 18.25 -4.16 -30.35
CA GLU A 174 18.64 -5.23 -29.45
C GLU A 174 18.85 -4.64 -28.05
N THR A 175 17.86 -4.76 -27.22
CA THR A 175 17.96 -4.42 -25.81
C THR A 175 18.76 -5.53 -25.12
N CYS A 176 20.04 -5.28 -24.83
CA CYS A 176 20.94 -6.20 -24.14
C CYS A 176 20.63 -6.25 -22.63
N CYS A 177 19.40 -6.60 -22.26
CA CYS A 177 18.98 -6.82 -20.86
C CYS A 177 18.13 -8.10 -20.77
N GLU A 178 18.64 -9.22 -21.22
CA GLU A 178 18.14 -10.56 -20.85
C GLU A 178 18.66 -11.05 -19.49
N GLN A 179 19.10 -10.21 -18.61
CA GLN A 179 19.11 -10.56 -17.20
C GLN A 179 17.63 -10.53 -16.77
N GLN A 180 17.12 -11.66 -16.30
CA GLN A 180 15.81 -11.77 -15.65
C GLN A 180 15.70 -10.69 -14.56
N SER A 181 15.32 -9.48 -14.95
CA SER A 181 15.21 -8.37 -14.03
C SER A 181 14.06 -8.71 -13.08
N ARG A 182 14.38 -8.80 -11.79
CA ARG A 182 13.41 -9.00 -10.72
C ARG A 182 12.22 -8.08 -10.95
N LYS A 183 11.00 -8.64 -10.95
CA LYS A 183 9.78 -7.86 -11.16
C LYS A 183 9.20 -7.42 -9.81
N THR A 184 8.62 -6.25 -9.79
CA THR A 184 7.87 -5.69 -8.66
C THR A 184 6.39 -5.67 -9.01
N ALA A 185 5.54 -6.27 -8.18
CA ALA A 185 4.10 -6.16 -8.31
C ALA A 185 3.64 -4.75 -7.89
N TYR A 186 2.77 -4.13 -8.67
CA TYR A 186 2.25 -2.80 -8.40
C TYR A 186 0.76 -2.68 -8.64
N ILE A 187 0.08 -1.94 -7.76
CA ILE A 187 -1.27 -1.41 -7.96
C ILE A 187 -1.38 -0.04 -7.30
N THR A 188 -2.06 0.90 -7.95
CA THR A 188 -2.25 2.27 -7.41
C THR A 188 -3.09 2.28 -6.13
N ASP A 189 -4.15 1.48 -6.04
CA ASP A 189 -4.91 1.32 -4.79
C ASP A 189 -5.58 -0.05 -4.74
N ALA A 190 -5.26 -0.83 -3.72
CA ALA A 190 -5.81 -2.16 -3.52
C ALA A 190 -7.31 -2.15 -3.12
N GLY A 191 -7.86 -0.98 -2.84
CA GLY A 191 -9.24 -0.83 -2.45
C GLY A 191 -9.47 -0.86 -0.94
N ARG A 192 -10.66 -1.30 -0.55
CA ARG A 192 -11.09 -1.26 0.85
C ARG A 192 -12.05 -2.40 1.18
N THR A 193 -12.19 -2.68 2.45
CA THR A 193 -13.26 -3.51 2.98
C THR A 193 -14.40 -2.61 3.47
N GLY A 194 -15.63 -2.87 3.02
CA GLY A 194 -16.81 -2.11 3.38
C GLY A 194 -17.89 -2.07 2.29
N SER A 195 -18.83 -1.14 2.38
CA SER A 195 -19.91 -1.00 1.39
C SER A 195 -19.34 -0.62 0.03
N PHE A 196 -19.69 -1.41 -0.98
CA PHE A 196 -19.29 -1.13 -2.37
C PHE A 196 -20.03 0.09 -2.93
N ASP A 197 -21.32 0.17 -2.71
CA ASP A 197 -22.17 1.27 -3.16
C ASP A 197 -22.09 2.46 -2.19
N SER A 198 -20.91 3.07 -2.10
CA SER A 198 -20.64 4.17 -1.17
C SER A 198 -19.50 5.05 -1.63
N VAL A 199 -19.42 6.26 -1.12
CA VAL A 199 -18.30 7.18 -1.31
C VAL A 199 -17.42 7.12 -0.07
N GLY A 200 -16.32 6.36 -0.14
CA GLY A 200 -15.42 6.17 1.00
C GLY A 200 -16.05 5.50 2.23
N GLY A 201 -17.14 4.70 2.06
CA GLY A 201 -17.89 4.08 3.15
C GLY A 201 -19.16 4.84 3.55
N HIS A 202 -19.42 6.00 2.96
CA HIS A 202 -20.54 6.87 3.30
C HIS A 202 -21.62 6.86 2.22
N ALA A 203 -22.87 7.08 2.63
CA ALA A 203 -24.01 7.15 1.72
C ALA A 203 -23.80 8.25 0.66
N PRO A 204 -23.96 7.96 -0.63
CA PRO A 204 -23.71 8.92 -1.71
C PRO A 204 -24.57 10.16 -1.64
N SER A 205 -25.82 10.05 -1.15
CA SER A 205 -26.80 11.15 -1.11
C SER A 205 -26.31 12.37 -0.33
N GLY A 206 -25.64 12.16 0.82
CA GLY A 206 -25.05 13.25 1.62
C GLY A 206 -23.92 13.94 0.86
N LYS A 207 -23.02 13.17 0.24
CA LYS A 207 -21.93 13.72 -0.55
C LYS A 207 -22.41 14.47 -1.79
N ILE A 208 -23.40 13.95 -2.50
CA ILE A 208 -24.02 14.65 -3.64
C ILE A 208 -24.58 16.00 -3.18
N ARG A 209 -25.27 16.06 -2.04
CA ARG A 209 -25.84 17.31 -1.49
C ARG A 209 -24.73 18.31 -1.13
N GLU A 210 -23.68 17.86 -0.43
CA GLU A 210 -22.52 18.66 -0.08
C GLU A 210 -21.85 19.30 -1.32
N TYR A 211 -21.61 18.51 -2.37
CA TYR A 211 -21.01 19.02 -3.62
C TYR A 211 -21.93 19.96 -4.40
N ARG A 212 -23.24 19.79 -4.33
CA ARG A 212 -24.22 20.67 -5.02
C ARG A 212 -24.45 21.99 -4.30
N THR A 213 -24.31 22.01 -2.98
CA THR A 213 -24.69 23.19 -2.17
C THR A 213 -23.49 23.92 -1.55
N GLY A 214 -22.33 23.27 -1.50
CA GLY A 214 -21.18 23.75 -0.75
C GLY A 214 -21.34 23.67 0.78
N LEU A 215 -22.46 23.13 1.26
CA LEU A 215 -22.74 22.99 2.69
C LEU A 215 -22.20 21.65 3.19
N PHE A 216 -21.52 21.68 4.34
CA PHE A 216 -21.02 20.46 4.97
C PHE A 216 -22.17 19.54 5.38
N GLU A 217 -22.06 18.26 5.01
CA GLU A 217 -22.98 17.21 5.40
C GLU A 217 -22.27 16.20 6.30
N TYR A 218 -22.87 15.85 7.43
CA TYR A 218 -22.33 14.80 8.30
C TYR A 218 -22.37 13.45 7.57
N PRO A 219 -21.22 12.76 7.45
CA PRO A 219 -21.16 11.50 6.73
C PRO A 219 -22.02 10.43 7.40
N GLN A 220 -22.94 9.84 6.66
CA GLN A 220 -23.74 8.69 7.10
C GLN A 220 -23.10 7.41 6.58
N GLU A 221 -22.75 6.47 7.46
CA GLU A 221 -22.23 5.17 7.06
C GLU A 221 -23.31 4.35 6.32
N THR A 222 -22.88 3.54 5.38
CA THR A 222 -23.72 2.59 4.66
C THR A 222 -23.07 1.21 4.63
N TRP A 223 -23.90 0.18 4.71
CA TRP A 223 -23.48 -1.22 4.74
C TRP A 223 -24.10 -2.03 3.59
N GLN A 224 -24.50 -1.35 2.51
CA GLN A 224 -25.04 -2.00 1.32
C GLN A 224 -23.94 -2.65 0.50
N ARG A 225 -24.19 -3.89 0.02
CA ARG A 225 -23.24 -4.66 -0.79
C ARG A 225 -21.81 -4.62 -0.21
N VAL A 226 -21.65 -5.17 0.98
CA VAL A 226 -20.34 -5.22 1.65
C VAL A 226 -19.40 -6.13 0.87
N CYS A 227 -18.20 -5.65 0.61
CA CYS A 227 -17.16 -6.43 -0.05
C CYS A 227 -15.81 -6.27 0.64
N ILE A 228 -14.95 -7.27 0.44
CA ILE A 228 -13.53 -7.22 0.73
C ILE A 228 -12.80 -7.02 -0.59
N GLN A 229 -11.94 -6.01 -0.66
CA GLN A 229 -11.06 -5.76 -1.80
C GLN A 229 -9.61 -5.86 -1.36
N GLY A 230 -8.76 -6.31 -2.27
CA GLY A 230 -7.34 -6.47 -2.04
C GLY A 230 -6.64 -6.99 -3.29
N VAL A 231 -5.41 -7.44 -3.12
CA VAL A 231 -4.62 -8.10 -4.15
C VAL A 231 -4.02 -9.39 -3.61
N ASP A 232 -3.92 -10.38 -4.47
CA ASP A 232 -3.12 -11.59 -4.29
C ASP A 232 -1.84 -11.45 -5.11
N ILE A 233 -0.69 -11.72 -4.50
CA ILE A 233 0.63 -11.54 -5.12
C ILE A 233 1.44 -12.80 -4.91
N GLU A 234 1.84 -13.41 -6.01
CA GLU A 234 2.74 -14.56 -5.99
C GLU A 234 4.18 -14.09 -6.19
N LEU A 235 5.09 -14.61 -5.37
CA LEU A 235 6.51 -14.28 -5.39
C LEU A 235 7.33 -15.53 -5.73
N ASP A 236 8.42 -15.34 -6.47
CA ASP A 236 9.43 -16.38 -6.70
C ASP A 236 10.35 -16.57 -5.47
N GLY A 237 11.26 -17.54 -5.54
CA GLY A 237 12.23 -17.82 -4.49
C GLY A 237 13.29 -16.74 -4.27
N ALA A 238 13.44 -15.78 -5.20
CA ALA A 238 14.38 -14.67 -5.15
C ALA A 238 13.72 -13.35 -4.73
N GLY A 239 12.42 -13.36 -4.42
CA GLY A 239 11.65 -12.21 -3.99
C GLY A 239 11.10 -11.34 -5.14
N GLY A 240 11.21 -11.81 -6.39
CA GLY A 240 10.52 -11.20 -7.53
C GLY A 240 9.05 -11.55 -7.56
N ALA A 241 8.21 -10.68 -8.11
CA ALA A 241 6.80 -10.96 -8.31
C ALA A 241 6.58 -11.77 -9.59
N LEU A 242 5.81 -12.87 -9.47
CA LEU A 242 5.36 -13.70 -10.58
C LEU A 242 4.01 -13.25 -11.12
N SER A 243 3.10 -12.89 -10.21
CA SER A 243 1.77 -12.41 -10.57
C SER A 243 1.25 -11.39 -9.55
N ILE A 244 0.26 -10.61 -9.97
CA ILE A 244 -0.59 -9.80 -9.12
C ILE A 244 -2.00 -9.84 -9.67
N GLU A 245 -2.97 -10.18 -8.83
CA GLU A 245 -4.37 -10.29 -9.19
C GLU A 245 -5.23 -9.54 -8.18
N ARG A 246 -6.26 -8.84 -8.66
CA ARG A 246 -7.23 -8.19 -7.78
C ARG A 246 -8.16 -9.21 -7.18
N VAL A 247 -8.37 -9.10 -5.88
CA VAL A 247 -9.33 -9.88 -5.11
C VAL A 247 -10.54 -9.02 -4.77
N ARG A 248 -11.73 -9.53 -5.07
CA ARG A 248 -13.00 -8.94 -4.63
C ARG A 248 -13.93 -10.05 -4.17
N ILE A 249 -14.30 -10.00 -2.90
CA ILE A 249 -15.21 -10.97 -2.29
C ILE A 249 -16.43 -10.20 -1.79
N GLU A 250 -17.62 -10.49 -2.34
CA GLU A 250 -18.87 -9.91 -1.85
C GLU A 250 -19.39 -10.73 -0.66
N ILE A 251 -19.77 -10.01 0.40
CA ILE A 251 -20.33 -10.64 1.61
C ILE A 251 -21.84 -10.76 1.42
N PRO A 252 -22.43 -11.97 1.56
CA PRO A 252 -23.88 -12.15 1.45
C PRO A 252 -24.62 -11.24 2.43
N ALA A 253 -25.74 -10.64 1.99
CA ALA A 253 -26.52 -9.70 2.79
C ALA A 253 -26.99 -10.27 4.14
N ALA A 254 -27.24 -11.59 4.22
CA ALA A 254 -27.59 -12.30 5.46
C ALA A 254 -26.47 -12.30 6.52
N ALA A 255 -25.23 -12.07 6.11
CA ALA A 255 -24.07 -12.04 7.01
C ALA A 255 -23.70 -10.61 7.47
N VAL A 256 -24.37 -9.58 6.97
CA VAL A 256 -24.13 -8.18 7.34
C VAL A 256 -25.02 -7.84 8.53
N PRO A 257 -24.48 -7.39 9.68
CA PRO A 257 -25.29 -6.94 10.81
C PRO A 257 -26.21 -5.81 10.36
N GLN A 258 -27.51 -5.96 10.57
CA GLN A 258 -28.46 -4.87 10.36
C GLN A 258 -28.18 -3.82 11.45
N SER A 259 -27.89 -2.59 11.05
CA SER A 259 -27.78 -1.47 11.98
C SER A 259 -29.14 -1.24 12.64
N SER A 260 -29.23 -1.50 13.93
CA SER A 260 -30.36 -1.11 14.79
C SER A 260 -30.36 0.40 15.03
#